data_22603b16c787b5155c4d8d42e8a06a5a
#
_entry.id   22603b16c787b5155c4d8d42e8a06a5a
#
_cell.length_a   1.000
_cell.length_b   1.000
_cell.length_c   1.000
_cell.angle_alpha   90.00
_cell.angle_beta   90.00
_cell.angle_gamma   90.00
#
_symmetry.space_group_name_H-M   'P 1'
#
loop_
_entity.id
_entity.type
_entity.pdbx_description
1 polymer ?
#
loop_
_entity_poly.entity_id
_entity_poly.type
_entity_poly.pdbx_seq_one_letter_code
_entity_poly.pdbx_strand_id
1 'polypeptide(L)'
;MSKEENRKNFSKYVSQNILGMIGFSCYVLADSYFISIAKGADGLTALNLVMPLYSIIFSIGEMIGVGSAIRYAISKIKKDADADDYFWNALIWCILSSMLFVFAGIFFSADIMRVLGADEHIVAVGNNYTKIFMCFAPMFMCNYVTNAFVRNDGSAGIAMSATLFSSLFNIVFDYILMFPMNLGMEGAALATALSPIIGMGICSIHFFSKKSSVRLVVCKPSVRKLVAGCQLGVSAFVGEMSSAVITLAFNFVILKLAGNVGVAAYGVVANIAIVTTAVFNGVAQGSQPLISSCFGRGDKDGCTQLKRMGYTTAFVLAAVMYSILFIFAGQFVAVFNSEGSEMLRLYATEGVKLYFIGIFFAGINIVGGGAFSATEDAFKAAVVSVARGFVLILGAVFVMSAFFGMTGVWLAYAVAEGITTFIMLVMAMRV
;
A
#
# COMPACT_ATOMS: atom_id res chain seq x y z
N MET A 1 -22.44 -6.85 -19.06
CA MET A 1 -22.90 -7.58 -17.83
C MET A 1 -24.20 -6.97 -17.35
N SER A 2 -25.10 -7.76 -16.72
CA SER A 2 -26.31 -7.20 -16.12
C SER A 2 -25.95 -6.35 -14.88
N LYS A 3 -26.82 -5.38 -14.52
CA LYS A 3 -26.62 -4.57 -13.31
C LYS A 3 -26.51 -5.42 -12.04
N GLU A 4 -27.23 -6.52 -11.99
CA GLU A 4 -27.23 -7.45 -10.86
C GLU A 4 -25.95 -8.28 -10.79
N GLU A 5 -25.44 -8.73 -11.94
CA GLU A 5 -24.16 -9.43 -12.05
C GLU A 5 -22.98 -8.56 -11.64
N ASN A 6 -22.97 -7.28 -12.06
CA ASN A 6 -21.99 -6.29 -11.62
C ASN A 6 -22.01 -6.13 -10.09
N ARG A 7 -23.20 -6.06 -9.47
CA ARG A 7 -23.33 -5.91 -8.02
C ARG A 7 -22.81 -7.14 -7.27
N LYS A 8 -23.14 -8.34 -7.73
CA LYS A 8 -22.65 -9.59 -7.12
C LYS A 8 -21.14 -9.72 -7.20
N ASN A 9 -20.57 -9.47 -8.39
CA ASN A 9 -19.13 -9.53 -8.60
C ASN A 9 -18.41 -8.45 -7.80
N PHE A 10 -18.91 -7.22 -7.78
CA PHE A 10 -18.35 -6.13 -6.99
C PHE A 10 -18.27 -6.49 -5.51
N SER A 11 -19.38 -6.92 -4.91
CA SER A 11 -19.38 -7.32 -3.50
C SER A 11 -18.37 -8.42 -3.21
N LYS A 12 -18.29 -9.45 -4.07
CA LYS A 12 -17.33 -10.54 -3.93
C LYS A 12 -15.89 -10.08 -4.01
N TYR A 13 -15.53 -9.31 -5.06
CA TYR A 13 -14.16 -8.88 -5.29
C TYR A 13 -13.68 -7.89 -4.23
N VAL A 14 -14.52 -6.92 -3.90
CA VAL A 14 -14.17 -5.90 -2.91
C VAL A 14 -14.02 -6.51 -1.52
N SER A 15 -14.94 -7.37 -1.06
CA SER A 15 -14.81 -8.02 0.25
C SER A 15 -13.55 -8.88 0.34
N GLN A 16 -13.23 -9.63 -0.71
CA GLN A 16 -12.01 -10.44 -0.76
C GLN A 16 -10.75 -9.59 -0.69
N ASN A 17 -10.69 -8.48 -1.44
CA ASN A 17 -9.52 -7.61 -1.41
C ASN A 17 -9.38 -6.84 -0.10
N ILE A 18 -10.47 -6.39 0.52
CA ILE A 18 -10.44 -5.79 1.86
C ILE A 18 -9.84 -6.77 2.88
N LEU A 19 -10.30 -8.03 2.89
CA LEU A 19 -9.75 -9.05 3.79
C LEU A 19 -8.26 -9.28 3.56
N GLY A 20 -7.83 -9.36 2.29
CA GLY A 20 -6.41 -9.48 1.95
C GLY A 20 -5.58 -8.31 2.48
N MET A 21 -6.06 -7.09 2.30
CA MET A 21 -5.36 -5.87 2.73
C MET A 21 -5.35 -5.71 4.26
N ILE A 22 -6.40 -6.14 4.96
CA ILE A 22 -6.38 -6.20 6.43
C ILE A 22 -5.34 -7.20 6.91
N GLY A 23 -5.27 -8.40 6.31
CA GLY A 23 -4.23 -9.39 6.62
C GLY A 23 -2.82 -8.85 6.42
N PHE A 24 -2.60 -8.12 5.31
CA PHE A 24 -1.34 -7.41 5.06
C PHE A 24 -1.01 -6.39 6.16
N SER A 25 -1.98 -5.58 6.60
CA SER A 25 -1.76 -4.61 7.69
C SER A 25 -1.44 -5.30 9.01
N CYS A 26 -2.11 -6.42 9.30
CA CYS A 26 -1.86 -7.16 10.54
C CYS A 26 -0.42 -7.70 10.62
N TYR A 27 0.14 -8.21 9.51
CA TYR A 27 1.51 -8.71 9.56
C TYR A 27 2.52 -7.57 9.74
N VAL A 28 2.32 -6.42 9.12
CA VAL A 28 3.22 -5.25 9.29
C VAL A 28 3.28 -4.81 10.76
N LEU A 29 2.12 -4.80 11.45
CA LEU A 29 2.07 -4.48 12.87
C LEU A 29 2.71 -5.58 13.73
N ALA A 30 2.50 -6.85 13.38
CA ALA A 30 3.06 -7.98 14.13
C ALA A 30 4.58 -8.04 14.00
N ASP A 31 5.15 -7.82 12.81
CA ASP A 31 6.59 -7.77 12.57
C ASP A 31 7.26 -6.69 13.46
N SER A 32 6.72 -5.47 13.45
CA SER A 32 7.20 -4.40 14.33
C SER A 32 7.11 -4.77 15.81
N TYR A 33 6.05 -5.44 16.23
CA TYR A 33 5.86 -5.89 17.60
C TYR A 33 6.90 -6.95 18.02
N PHE A 34 7.14 -7.97 17.19
CA PHE A 34 8.13 -9.01 17.49
C PHE A 34 9.57 -8.46 17.51
N ILE A 35 9.91 -7.56 16.59
CA ILE A 35 11.21 -6.87 16.60
C ILE A 35 11.40 -6.07 17.89
N SER A 36 10.35 -5.37 18.34
CA SER A 36 10.36 -4.62 19.59
C SER A 36 10.64 -5.52 20.81
N ILE A 37 10.07 -6.73 20.85
CA ILE A 37 10.33 -7.69 21.95
C ILE A 37 11.75 -8.24 21.87
N ALA A 38 12.25 -8.55 20.66
CA ALA A 38 13.53 -9.22 20.48
C ALA A 38 14.75 -8.32 20.66
N LYS A 39 14.67 -7.06 20.24
CA LYS A 39 15.78 -6.11 20.19
C LYS A 39 15.47 -4.73 20.76
N GLY A 40 14.28 -4.56 21.36
CA GLY A 40 13.88 -3.31 21.99
C GLY A 40 13.88 -2.11 21.05
N ALA A 41 14.31 -0.96 21.56
CA ALA A 41 14.36 0.29 20.83
C ALA A 41 15.36 0.29 19.67
N ASP A 42 16.47 -0.43 19.78
CA ASP A 42 17.51 -0.49 18.74
C ASP A 42 17.01 -1.23 17.50
N GLY A 43 16.28 -2.34 17.70
CA GLY A 43 15.65 -3.09 16.62
C GLY A 43 14.59 -2.26 15.89
N LEU A 44 13.73 -1.55 16.62
CA LEU A 44 12.74 -0.65 16.04
C LEU A 44 13.39 0.52 15.29
N THR A 45 14.48 1.07 15.82
CA THR A 45 15.22 2.13 15.16
C THR A 45 15.80 1.64 13.83
N ALA A 46 16.44 0.46 13.83
CA ALA A 46 16.97 -0.15 12.62
C ALA A 46 15.84 -0.40 11.59
N LEU A 47 14.71 -0.97 12.00
CA LEU A 47 13.55 -1.19 11.14
C LEU A 47 13.03 0.13 10.53
N ASN A 48 12.83 1.16 11.35
CA ASN A 48 12.30 2.44 10.90
C ASN A 48 13.23 3.14 9.89
N LEU A 49 14.54 3.00 10.04
CA LEU A 49 15.52 3.52 9.08
C LEU A 49 15.48 2.79 7.74
N VAL A 50 15.11 1.52 7.73
CA VAL A 50 15.01 0.72 6.50
C VAL A 50 13.65 0.88 5.79
N MET A 51 12.60 1.35 6.49
CA MET A 51 11.26 1.55 5.92
C MET A 51 11.22 2.34 4.60
N PRO A 52 12.00 3.40 4.37
CA PRO A 52 12.04 4.07 3.07
C PRO A 52 12.48 3.14 1.92
N LEU A 53 13.38 2.19 2.18
CA LEU A 53 13.79 1.19 1.17
C LEU A 53 12.64 0.24 0.84
N TYR A 54 11.84 -0.17 1.84
CA TYR A 54 10.61 -0.92 1.64
C TYR A 54 9.68 -0.18 0.69
N SER A 55 9.39 1.09 0.99
CA SER A 55 8.49 1.91 0.18
C SER A 55 8.97 2.04 -1.26
N ILE A 56 10.27 2.18 -1.51
CA ILE A 56 10.82 2.26 -2.87
C ILE A 56 10.66 0.94 -3.61
N ILE A 57 11.06 -0.19 -3.02
CA ILE A 57 10.99 -1.51 -3.65
C ILE A 57 9.54 -1.88 -3.95
N PHE A 58 8.65 -1.69 -2.98
CA PHE A 58 7.23 -2.02 -3.09
C PHE A 58 6.53 -1.13 -4.11
N SER A 59 6.78 0.17 -4.09
CA SER A 59 6.16 1.11 -5.05
C SER A 59 6.54 0.80 -6.49
N ILE A 60 7.80 0.44 -6.78
CA ILE A 60 8.23 0.05 -8.13
C ILE A 60 7.55 -1.27 -8.54
N GLY A 61 7.53 -2.26 -7.65
CA GLY A 61 6.87 -3.55 -7.90
C GLY A 61 5.37 -3.39 -8.14
N GLU A 62 4.70 -2.58 -7.33
CA GLU A 62 3.27 -2.29 -7.46
C GLU A 62 2.96 -1.51 -8.73
N MET A 63 3.77 -0.49 -9.07
CA MET A 63 3.63 0.27 -10.31
C MET A 63 3.69 -0.63 -11.55
N ILE A 64 4.71 -1.47 -11.65
CA ILE A 64 4.88 -2.37 -12.78
C ILE A 64 3.77 -3.43 -12.77
N GLY A 65 3.49 -4.04 -11.61
CA GLY A 65 2.53 -5.13 -11.46
C GLY A 65 1.09 -4.71 -11.75
N VAL A 66 0.59 -3.71 -11.01
CA VAL A 66 -0.80 -3.25 -11.14
C VAL A 66 -1.04 -2.62 -12.51
N GLY A 67 -0.13 -1.75 -12.97
CA GLY A 67 -0.29 -1.09 -14.25
C GLY A 67 -0.27 -2.04 -15.44
N SER A 68 0.65 -3.01 -15.44
CA SER A 68 0.71 -4.04 -16.49
C SER A 68 -0.51 -4.98 -16.45
N ALA A 69 -1.02 -5.32 -15.27
CA ALA A 69 -2.21 -6.16 -15.13
C ALA A 69 -3.47 -5.46 -15.64
N ILE A 70 -3.61 -4.14 -15.43
CA ILE A 70 -4.70 -3.35 -16.00
C ILE A 70 -4.61 -3.34 -17.54
N ARG A 71 -3.41 -3.08 -18.10
CA ARG A 71 -3.19 -3.14 -19.56
C ARG A 71 -3.54 -4.50 -20.12
N TYR A 72 -3.03 -5.56 -19.50
CA TYR A 72 -3.36 -6.94 -19.87
C TYR A 72 -4.88 -7.14 -19.92
N ALA A 73 -5.62 -6.79 -18.85
CA ALA A 73 -7.05 -7.01 -18.78
C ALA A 73 -7.81 -6.31 -19.90
N ILE A 74 -7.44 -5.05 -20.21
CA ILE A 74 -8.05 -4.28 -21.29
C ILE A 74 -7.69 -4.87 -22.67
N SER A 75 -6.41 -5.12 -22.92
CA SER A 75 -5.92 -5.69 -24.18
C SER A 75 -6.49 -7.08 -24.46
N LYS A 76 -6.65 -7.90 -23.42
CA LYS A 76 -7.26 -9.23 -23.55
C LYS A 76 -8.72 -9.16 -24.03
N ILE A 77 -9.49 -8.20 -23.50
CA ILE A 77 -10.89 -7.99 -23.90
C ILE A 77 -10.97 -7.42 -25.33
N LYS A 78 -10.06 -6.53 -25.69
CA LYS A 78 -9.95 -5.97 -27.05
C LYS A 78 -9.42 -7.00 -28.06
N LYS A 79 -8.98 -8.18 -27.59
CA LYS A 79 -8.37 -9.25 -28.39
C LYS A 79 -7.08 -8.83 -29.10
N ASP A 80 -6.30 -7.95 -28.45
CA ASP A 80 -4.98 -7.57 -28.96
C ASP A 80 -4.05 -8.79 -28.96
N ALA A 81 -3.31 -8.99 -30.05
CA ALA A 81 -2.43 -10.14 -30.22
C ALA A 81 -1.33 -10.24 -29.15
N ASP A 82 -0.90 -9.08 -28.65
CA ASP A 82 0.22 -8.93 -27.71
C ASP A 82 -0.21 -8.89 -26.24
N ALA A 83 -1.48 -9.17 -25.92
CA ALA A 83 -1.99 -9.05 -24.55
C ALA A 83 -1.20 -9.93 -23.57
N ASP A 84 -0.88 -11.16 -23.95
CA ASP A 84 -0.19 -12.13 -23.08
C ASP A 84 1.27 -11.74 -22.79
N ASP A 85 1.88 -10.90 -23.61
CA ASP A 85 3.25 -10.43 -23.39
C ASP A 85 3.40 -9.53 -22.14
N TYR A 86 2.33 -8.86 -21.69
CA TYR A 86 2.40 -7.96 -20.55
C TYR A 86 2.83 -8.65 -19.26
N PHE A 87 2.40 -9.91 -19.03
CA PHE A 87 2.79 -10.65 -17.84
C PHE A 87 4.29 -10.93 -17.80
N TRP A 88 4.83 -11.49 -18.90
CA TRP A 88 6.26 -11.80 -18.99
C TRP A 88 7.14 -10.56 -18.96
N ASN A 89 6.72 -9.50 -19.67
CA ASN A 89 7.41 -8.20 -19.62
C ASN A 89 7.46 -7.64 -18.19
N ALA A 90 6.34 -7.66 -17.45
CA ALA A 90 6.29 -7.17 -16.08
C ALA A 90 7.27 -7.94 -15.17
N LEU A 91 7.30 -9.28 -15.27
CA LEU A 91 8.23 -10.10 -14.48
C LEU A 91 9.69 -9.79 -14.83
N ILE A 92 10.06 -9.74 -16.12
CA ILE A 92 11.44 -9.43 -16.52
C ILE A 92 11.86 -8.06 -16.00
N TRP A 93 11.04 -7.03 -16.17
CA TRP A 93 11.40 -5.69 -15.73
C TRP A 93 11.43 -5.55 -14.21
N CYS A 94 10.59 -6.28 -13.47
CA CYS A 94 10.71 -6.38 -12.02
C CYS A 94 12.03 -7.04 -11.61
N ILE A 95 12.43 -8.13 -12.26
CA ILE A 95 13.71 -8.79 -11.99
C ILE A 95 14.87 -7.87 -12.34
N LEU A 96 14.87 -7.25 -13.53
CA LEU A 96 15.96 -6.36 -13.95
C LEU A 96 16.10 -5.14 -13.04
N SER A 97 15.00 -4.48 -12.69
CA SER A 97 15.06 -3.32 -11.80
C SER A 97 15.43 -3.70 -10.36
N SER A 98 15.02 -4.88 -9.89
CA SER A 98 15.36 -5.36 -8.56
C SER A 98 16.84 -5.75 -8.41
N MET A 99 17.54 -6.09 -9.51
CA MET A 99 18.98 -6.37 -9.45
C MET A 99 19.81 -5.19 -8.94
N LEU A 100 19.34 -3.95 -9.14
CA LEU A 100 19.95 -2.77 -8.54
C LEU A 100 19.93 -2.84 -7.01
N PHE A 101 18.79 -3.24 -6.44
CA PHE A 101 18.63 -3.38 -4.99
C PHE A 101 19.43 -4.57 -4.45
N VAL A 102 19.45 -5.68 -5.19
CA VAL A 102 20.29 -6.85 -4.83
C VAL A 102 21.76 -6.46 -4.78
N PHE A 103 22.26 -5.80 -5.81
CA PHE A 103 23.65 -5.32 -5.86
C PHE A 103 23.93 -4.36 -4.69
N ALA A 104 23.07 -3.37 -4.49
CA ALA A 104 23.23 -2.41 -3.39
C ALA A 104 23.15 -3.08 -2.02
N GLY A 105 22.27 -4.07 -1.83
CA GLY A 105 22.15 -4.83 -0.59
C GLY A 105 23.37 -5.69 -0.28
N ILE A 106 23.97 -6.31 -1.28
CA ILE A 106 25.18 -7.16 -1.09
C ILE A 106 26.40 -6.31 -0.72
N PHE A 107 26.62 -5.21 -1.43
CA PHE A 107 27.87 -4.45 -1.35
C PHE A 107 27.79 -3.20 -0.46
N PHE A 108 26.61 -2.60 -0.29
CA PHE A 108 26.45 -1.27 0.32
C PHE A 108 25.41 -1.21 1.43
N SER A 109 24.93 -2.35 1.97
CA SER A 109 23.84 -2.35 2.98
C SER A 109 24.19 -1.51 4.22
N ALA A 110 25.42 -1.60 4.74
CA ALA A 110 25.88 -0.80 5.88
C ALA A 110 25.98 0.70 5.53
N ASP A 111 26.49 1.03 4.35
CA ASP A 111 26.62 2.43 3.92
C ASP A 111 25.26 3.08 3.68
N ILE A 112 24.31 2.32 3.14
CA ILE A 112 22.92 2.76 3.00
C ILE A 112 22.31 3.09 4.37
N MET A 113 22.51 2.25 5.37
CA MET A 113 22.03 2.52 6.73
C MET A 113 22.66 3.79 7.32
N ARG A 114 23.97 4.00 7.11
CA ARG A 114 24.67 5.23 7.53
C ARG A 114 24.11 6.47 6.85
N VAL A 115 23.86 6.40 5.55
CA VAL A 115 23.22 7.50 4.79
C VAL A 115 21.82 7.80 5.29
N LEU A 116 21.09 6.78 5.73
CA LEU A 116 19.76 6.92 6.33
C LEU A 116 19.78 7.43 7.77
N GLY A 117 20.98 7.59 8.36
CA GLY A 117 21.15 8.18 9.69
C GLY A 117 21.46 7.19 10.81
N ALA A 118 21.77 5.93 10.50
CA ALA A 118 22.18 4.95 11.50
C ALA A 118 23.59 5.25 12.03
N ASP A 119 23.77 5.19 13.34
CA ASP A 119 25.08 5.11 13.95
C ASP A 119 25.66 3.67 13.83
N GLU A 120 26.93 3.49 14.21
CA GLU A 120 27.61 2.18 14.08
C GLU A 120 26.95 1.08 14.93
N HIS A 121 26.32 1.43 16.04
CA HIS A 121 25.59 0.48 16.87
C HIS A 121 24.32 -0.02 16.16
N ILE A 122 23.52 0.87 15.60
CA ILE A 122 22.31 0.55 14.85
C ILE A 122 22.65 -0.18 13.54
N VAL A 123 23.76 0.19 12.87
CA VAL A 123 24.29 -0.57 11.71
C VAL A 123 24.60 -2.01 12.11
N ALA A 124 25.27 -2.24 13.26
CA ALA A 124 25.58 -3.58 13.73
C ALA A 124 24.30 -4.43 14.00
N VAL A 125 23.22 -3.80 14.48
CA VAL A 125 21.94 -4.46 14.73
C VAL A 125 21.17 -4.77 13.43
N GLY A 126 21.11 -3.82 12.47
CA GLY A 126 20.21 -3.85 11.33
C GLY A 126 20.83 -4.21 9.98
N ASN A 127 22.16 -4.27 9.86
CA ASN A 127 22.83 -4.48 8.57
C ASN A 127 22.43 -5.80 7.88
N ASN A 128 22.42 -6.92 8.61
CA ASN A 128 22.04 -8.21 8.05
C ASN A 128 20.57 -8.24 7.66
N TYR A 129 19.70 -7.60 8.44
CA TYR A 129 18.30 -7.41 8.10
C TYR A 129 18.15 -6.67 6.76
N THR A 130 18.80 -5.52 6.62
CA THR A 130 18.79 -4.69 5.40
C THR A 130 19.32 -5.45 4.21
N LYS A 131 20.43 -6.17 4.38
CA LYS A 131 21.05 -6.99 3.34
C LYS A 131 20.11 -8.09 2.84
N ILE A 132 19.54 -8.89 3.76
CA ILE A 132 18.58 -9.96 3.43
C ILE A 132 17.39 -9.37 2.70
N PHE A 133 16.77 -8.32 3.24
CA PHE A 133 15.61 -7.67 2.64
C PHE A 133 15.89 -7.22 1.20
N MET A 134 17.00 -6.50 0.96
CA MET A 134 17.38 -6.02 -0.36
C MET A 134 17.71 -7.14 -1.34
N CYS A 135 18.34 -8.23 -0.89
CA CYS A 135 18.61 -9.40 -1.72
C CYS A 135 17.33 -10.10 -2.21
N PHE A 136 16.24 -10.01 -1.44
CA PHE A 136 14.94 -10.58 -1.81
C PHE A 136 14.01 -9.59 -2.55
N ALA A 137 14.49 -8.41 -2.92
CA ALA A 137 13.73 -7.45 -3.72
C ALA A 137 13.06 -8.06 -4.98
N PRO A 138 13.69 -8.98 -5.74
CA PRO A 138 13.02 -9.66 -6.85
C PRO A 138 11.75 -10.40 -6.45
N MET A 139 11.76 -11.05 -5.28
CA MET A 139 10.60 -11.82 -4.80
C MET A 139 9.45 -10.89 -4.41
N PHE A 140 9.73 -9.80 -3.73
CA PHE A 140 8.72 -8.79 -3.40
C PHE A 140 8.07 -8.21 -4.66
N MET A 141 8.89 -7.75 -5.61
CA MET A 141 8.38 -7.12 -6.84
C MET A 141 7.61 -8.10 -7.72
N CYS A 142 8.10 -9.33 -7.90
CA CYS A 142 7.39 -10.37 -8.66
C CYS A 142 6.09 -10.81 -8.00
N ASN A 143 6.00 -10.80 -6.66
CA ASN A 143 4.77 -11.09 -5.94
C ASN A 143 3.67 -10.06 -6.25
N TYR A 144 4.00 -8.76 -6.36
CA TYR A 144 3.04 -7.73 -6.79
C TYR A 144 2.52 -8.01 -8.20
N VAL A 145 3.41 -8.40 -9.13
CA VAL A 145 3.01 -8.77 -10.51
C VAL A 145 2.06 -9.97 -10.49
N THR A 146 2.46 -11.07 -9.87
CA THR A 146 1.66 -12.30 -9.88
C THR A 146 0.30 -12.10 -9.23
N ASN A 147 0.23 -11.42 -8.09
CA ASN A 147 -1.01 -11.12 -7.39
C ASN A 147 -1.94 -10.22 -8.23
N ALA A 148 -1.40 -9.15 -8.82
CA ALA A 148 -2.17 -8.23 -9.65
C ALA A 148 -2.74 -8.92 -10.90
N PHE A 149 -1.96 -9.78 -11.57
CA PHE A 149 -2.43 -10.50 -12.75
C PHE A 149 -3.51 -11.53 -12.39
N VAL A 150 -3.33 -12.34 -11.35
CA VAL A 150 -4.33 -13.31 -10.87
C VAL A 150 -5.65 -12.61 -10.54
N ARG A 151 -5.58 -11.45 -9.88
CA ARG A 151 -6.76 -10.64 -9.54
C ARG A 151 -7.46 -10.10 -10.79
N ASN A 152 -6.70 -9.56 -11.75
CA ASN A 152 -7.24 -8.99 -12.99
C ASN A 152 -7.70 -10.06 -13.98
N ASP A 153 -7.23 -11.30 -13.85
CA ASP A 153 -7.66 -12.47 -14.65
C ASP A 153 -8.86 -13.21 -14.01
N GLY A 154 -9.61 -12.54 -13.16
CA GLY A 154 -10.88 -13.04 -12.64
C GLY A 154 -10.79 -13.89 -11.36
N SER A 155 -9.62 -14.07 -10.76
CA SER A 155 -9.42 -14.92 -9.58
C SER A 155 -9.05 -14.15 -8.32
N ALA A 156 -9.82 -13.10 -7.99
CA ALA A 156 -9.62 -12.29 -6.79
C ALA A 156 -9.55 -13.11 -5.49
N GLY A 157 -10.28 -14.25 -5.42
CA GLY A 157 -10.22 -15.14 -4.26
C GLY A 157 -8.86 -15.83 -4.08
N ILE A 158 -8.18 -16.22 -5.16
CA ILE A 158 -6.82 -16.78 -5.09
C ILE A 158 -5.84 -15.69 -4.70
N ALA A 159 -5.94 -14.49 -5.27
CA ALA A 159 -5.12 -13.34 -4.91
C ALA A 159 -5.27 -12.98 -3.42
N MET A 160 -6.50 -12.95 -2.90
CA MET A 160 -6.78 -12.77 -1.46
C MET A 160 -6.12 -13.88 -0.62
N SER A 161 -6.31 -15.15 -1.00
CA SER A 161 -5.72 -16.27 -0.28
C SER A 161 -4.20 -16.19 -0.28
N ALA A 162 -3.59 -15.81 -1.41
CA ALA A 162 -2.14 -15.61 -1.50
C ALA A 162 -1.66 -14.56 -0.50
N THR A 163 -2.35 -13.40 -0.41
CA THR A 163 -1.99 -12.35 0.53
C THR A 163 -2.20 -12.79 1.99
N LEU A 164 -3.34 -13.42 2.32
CA LEU A 164 -3.64 -13.85 3.69
C LEU A 164 -2.67 -14.93 4.18
N PHE A 165 -2.44 -15.97 3.39
CA PHE A 165 -1.53 -17.06 3.78
C PHE A 165 -0.08 -16.59 3.82
N SER A 166 0.35 -15.69 2.92
CA SER A 166 1.65 -15.05 2.97
C SER A 166 1.82 -14.23 4.25
N SER A 167 0.80 -13.45 4.64
CA SER A 167 0.80 -12.68 5.88
C SER A 167 0.80 -13.56 7.13
N LEU A 168 -0.01 -14.61 7.14
CA LEU A 168 -0.03 -15.58 8.25
C LEU A 168 1.31 -16.32 8.37
N PHE A 169 1.89 -16.73 7.24
CA PHE A 169 3.22 -17.34 7.21
C PHE A 169 4.25 -16.40 7.81
N ASN A 170 4.25 -15.12 7.41
CA ASN A 170 5.16 -14.12 7.97
C ASN A 170 5.04 -14.06 9.51
N ILE A 171 3.85 -13.84 10.06
CA ILE A 171 3.62 -13.75 11.51
C ILE A 171 4.12 -15.00 12.26
N VAL A 172 3.79 -16.19 11.75
CA VAL A 172 4.17 -17.45 12.38
C VAL A 172 5.68 -17.66 12.31
N PHE A 173 6.29 -17.40 11.16
CA PHE A 173 7.72 -17.59 10.96
C PHE A 173 8.57 -16.49 11.58
N ASP A 174 8.08 -15.25 11.71
CA ASP A 174 8.71 -14.24 12.56
C ASP A 174 8.90 -14.78 13.98
N TYR A 175 7.82 -15.28 14.58
CA TYR A 175 7.90 -15.85 15.92
C TYR A 175 8.90 -17.02 15.98
N ILE A 176 8.80 -17.99 15.06
CA ILE A 176 9.63 -19.21 15.07
C ILE A 176 11.12 -18.89 14.86
N LEU A 177 11.43 -18.05 13.86
CA LEU A 177 12.82 -17.75 13.51
C LEU A 177 13.47 -16.81 14.53
N MET A 178 12.71 -15.83 15.05
CA MET A 178 13.26 -14.84 15.98
C MET A 178 13.51 -15.43 17.37
N PHE A 179 12.58 -16.23 17.92
CA PHE A 179 12.62 -16.68 19.32
C PHE A 179 13.11 -18.14 19.45
N PRO A 180 12.39 -19.18 19.01
CA PRO A 180 12.87 -20.56 19.14
C PRO A 180 14.20 -20.83 18.44
N MET A 181 14.43 -20.27 17.25
CA MET A 181 15.67 -20.43 16.50
C MET A 181 16.73 -19.38 16.85
N ASN A 182 16.40 -18.40 17.69
CA ASN A 182 17.29 -17.37 18.21
C ASN A 182 18.03 -16.55 17.11
N LEU A 183 17.38 -16.35 15.94
CA LEU A 183 17.95 -15.56 14.85
C LEU A 183 17.70 -14.05 15.00
N GLY A 184 16.85 -13.62 15.94
CA GLY A 184 16.56 -12.20 16.20
C GLY A 184 16.16 -11.44 14.94
N MET A 185 16.84 -10.31 14.63
CA MET A 185 16.57 -9.48 13.46
C MET A 185 16.73 -10.21 12.12
N GLU A 186 17.67 -11.15 12.01
CA GLU A 186 17.85 -11.94 10.79
C GLU A 186 16.66 -12.88 10.56
N GLY A 187 16.08 -13.41 11.65
CA GLY A 187 14.86 -14.22 11.62
C GLY A 187 13.67 -13.44 11.05
N ALA A 188 13.45 -12.20 11.50
CA ALA A 188 12.42 -11.31 10.98
C ALA A 188 12.65 -11.02 9.48
N ALA A 189 13.89 -10.68 9.09
CA ALA A 189 14.21 -10.45 7.69
C ALA A 189 13.94 -11.68 6.81
N LEU A 190 14.25 -12.88 7.26
CA LEU A 190 14.02 -14.13 6.54
C LEU A 190 12.52 -14.44 6.40
N ALA A 191 11.75 -14.31 7.48
CA ALA A 191 10.31 -14.53 7.42
C ALA A 191 9.63 -13.58 6.44
N THR A 192 9.99 -12.30 6.51
CA THR A 192 9.50 -11.27 5.57
C THR A 192 9.94 -11.56 4.14
N ALA A 193 11.18 -11.99 3.91
CA ALA A 193 11.72 -12.30 2.59
C ALA A 193 11.11 -13.56 1.96
N LEU A 194 10.73 -14.55 2.76
CA LEU A 194 10.14 -15.82 2.30
C LEU A 194 8.63 -15.69 2.04
N SER A 195 7.94 -14.78 2.72
CA SER A 195 6.49 -14.66 2.62
C SER A 195 5.98 -14.36 1.19
N PRO A 196 6.63 -13.53 0.35
CA PRO A 196 6.26 -13.36 -1.06
C PRO A 196 6.33 -14.64 -1.88
N ILE A 197 7.27 -15.54 -1.56
CA ILE A 197 7.41 -16.84 -2.26
C ILE A 197 6.18 -17.71 -2.01
N ILE A 198 5.67 -17.72 -0.79
CA ILE A 198 4.40 -18.40 -0.46
C ILE A 198 3.24 -17.77 -1.24
N GLY A 199 3.16 -16.45 -1.28
CA GLY A 199 2.14 -15.73 -2.07
C GLY A 199 2.19 -16.09 -3.56
N MET A 200 3.37 -16.05 -4.18
CA MET A 200 3.57 -16.45 -5.57
C MET A 200 3.25 -17.93 -5.80
N GLY A 201 3.60 -18.81 -4.87
CA GLY A 201 3.25 -20.24 -4.91
C GLY A 201 1.75 -20.46 -4.98
N ILE A 202 0.97 -19.74 -4.18
CA ILE A 202 -0.51 -19.81 -4.20
C ILE A 202 -1.05 -19.20 -5.51
N CYS A 203 -0.52 -18.06 -5.96
CA CYS A 203 -0.88 -17.45 -7.24
C CYS A 203 -0.61 -18.39 -8.42
N SER A 204 0.45 -19.21 -8.38
CA SER A 204 0.79 -20.16 -9.43
C SER A 204 -0.29 -21.21 -9.66
N ILE A 205 -1.08 -21.56 -8.64
CA ILE A 205 -2.25 -22.45 -8.77
C ILE A 205 -3.22 -21.93 -9.83
N HIS A 206 -3.40 -20.60 -9.90
CA HIS A 206 -4.24 -20.01 -10.93
C HIS A 206 -3.65 -20.18 -12.32
N PHE A 207 -2.35 -19.90 -12.50
CA PHE A 207 -1.70 -19.98 -13.82
C PHE A 207 -1.71 -21.38 -14.43
N PHE A 208 -1.69 -22.41 -13.58
CA PHE A 208 -1.82 -23.81 -14.02
C PHE A 208 -3.27 -24.30 -14.12
N SER A 209 -4.24 -23.49 -13.72
CA SER A 209 -5.65 -23.86 -13.76
C SER A 209 -6.25 -23.63 -15.16
N LYS A 210 -7.27 -24.43 -15.52
CA LYS A 210 -8.04 -24.21 -16.76
C LYS A 210 -8.83 -22.89 -16.80
N LYS A 211 -8.91 -22.17 -15.68
CA LYS A 211 -9.61 -20.89 -15.57
C LYS A 211 -8.71 -19.71 -15.91
N SER A 212 -7.40 -19.92 -15.96
CA SER A 212 -6.46 -18.85 -16.34
C SER A 212 -6.58 -18.53 -17.81
N SER A 213 -6.72 -17.25 -18.13
CA SER A 213 -6.59 -16.73 -19.49
C SER A 213 -5.20 -16.14 -19.74
N VAL A 214 -4.35 -16.02 -18.71
CA VAL A 214 -2.94 -15.62 -18.86
C VAL A 214 -2.15 -16.75 -19.46
N ARG A 215 -1.55 -16.51 -20.61
CA ARG A 215 -0.61 -17.46 -21.24
C ARG A 215 0.81 -17.06 -20.86
N LEU A 216 1.59 -18.05 -20.44
CA LEU A 216 3.01 -17.87 -20.14
C LEU A 216 3.81 -17.85 -21.43
N VAL A 217 3.82 -16.72 -22.11
CA VAL A 217 4.54 -16.52 -23.37
C VAL A 217 5.86 -15.82 -23.08
N VAL A 218 6.99 -16.50 -23.36
CA VAL A 218 8.32 -15.91 -23.26
C VAL A 218 8.52 -14.96 -24.43
N CYS A 219 8.64 -13.66 -24.14
CA CYS A 219 8.86 -12.63 -25.14
C CYS A 219 10.11 -11.78 -24.81
N LYS A 220 10.63 -11.07 -25.80
CA LYS A 220 11.72 -10.12 -25.57
C LYS A 220 11.23 -8.95 -24.71
N PRO A 221 12.05 -8.45 -23.75
CA PRO A 221 11.69 -7.30 -22.93
C PRO A 221 11.42 -6.08 -23.81
N SER A 222 10.27 -5.44 -23.60
CA SER A 222 9.84 -4.27 -24.35
C SER A 222 9.68 -3.06 -23.43
N VAL A 223 10.51 -2.04 -23.65
CA VAL A 223 10.40 -0.76 -22.92
C VAL A 223 9.05 -0.08 -23.19
N ARG A 224 8.49 -0.20 -24.41
CA ARG A 224 7.19 0.36 -24.75
C ARG A 224 6.08 -0.24 -23.88
N LYS A 225 6.08 -1.56 -23.65
CA LYS A 225 5.11 -2.23 -22.79
C LYS A 225 5.32 -1.91 -21.32
N LEU A 226 6.58 -1.76 -20.86
CA LEU A 226 6.90 -1.27 -19.52
C LEU A 226 6.29 0.12 -19.30
N VAL A 227 6.60 1.07 -20.18
CA VAL A 227 6.10 2.47 -20.04
C VAL A 227 4.58 2.48 -20.07
N ALA A 228 3.93 1.74 -20.97
CA ALA A 228 2.48 1.64 -21.05
C ALA A 228 1.86 1.06 -19.77
N GLY A 229 2.50 0.10 -19.13
CA GLY A 229 2.10 -0.41 -17.80
C GLY A 229 2.35 0.63 -16.71
N CYS A 230 3.56 1.14 -16.60
CA CYS A 230 3.91 2.13 -15.56
C CYS A 230 2.99 3.35 -15.55
N GLN A 231 2.57 3.85 -16.73
CA GLN A 231 1.62 4.97 -16.81
C GLN A 231 0.32 4.71 -16.04
N LEU A 232 -0.22 3.50 -16.09
CA LEU A 232 -1.43 3.14 -15.34
C LEU A 232 -1.14 2.76 -13.88
N GLY A 233 0.10 2.42 -13.56
CA GLY A 233 0.54 2.09 -12.21
C GLY A 233 1.06 3.28 -11.39
N VAL A 234 1.16 4.50 -11.97
CA VAL A 234 1.67 5.69 -11.26
C VAL A 234 0.89 5.98 -9.98
N SER A 235 -0.42 5.78 -9.98
CA SER A 235 -1.24 6.01 -8.78
C SER A 235 -0.87 5.07 -7.63
N ALA A 236 -0.55 3.82 -7.93
CA ALA A 236 -0.09 2.84 -6.95
C ALA A 236 1.31 3.20 -6.42
N PHE A 237 2.24 3.51 -7.31
CA PHE A 237 3.58 3.99 -6.96
C PHE A 237 3.54 5.18 -6.00
N VAL A 238 2.79 6.22 -6.36
CA VAL A 238 2.67 7.43 -5.55
C VAL A 238 1.97 7.13 -4.23
N GLY A 239 0.97 6.24 -4.23
CA GLY A 239 0.26 5.80 -3.02
C GLY A 239 1.20 5.21 -1.98
N GLU A 240 2.07 4.27 -2.40
CA GLU A 240 3.07 3.65 -1.52
C GLU A 240 4.15 4.65 -1.06
N MET A 241 4.74 5.40 -1.98
CA MET A 241 5.78 6.39 -1.66
C MET A 241 5.28 7.51 -0.75
N SER A 242 4.03 7.94 -0.91
CA SER A 242 3.47 9.03 -0.13
C SER A 242 3.35 8.73 1.36
N SER A 243 3.14 7.47 1.74
CA SER A 243 3.06 7.08 3.15
C SER A 243 4.32 7.44 3.94
N ALA A 244 5.50 7.16 3.36
CA ALA A 244 6.78 7.52 3.98
C ALA A 244 6.97 9.05 4.07
N VAL A 245 6.66 9.77 3.00
CA VAL A 245 6.80 11.24 2.96
C VAL A 245 5.85 11.92 3.95
N ILE A 246 4.61 11.46 4.04
CA ILE A 246 3.62 11.97 5.00
C ILE A 246 4.13 11.76 6.42
N THR A 247 4.58 10.55 6.75
CA THR A 247 5.09 10.22 8.09
C THR A 247 6.27 11.10 8.47
N LEU A 248 7.23 11.30 7.57
CA LEU A 248 8.38 12.18 7.80
C LEU A 248 7.96 13.64 8.01
N ALA A 249 7.06 14.16 7.18
CA ALA A 249 6.59 15.55 7.28
C ALA A 249 5.85 15.81 8.58
N PHE A 250 4.94 14.90 8.98
CA PHE A 250 4.22 15.00 10.24
C PHE A 250 5.18 14.93 11.44
N ASN A 251 6.08 13.95 11.45
CA ASN A 251 7.07 13.82 12.53
C ASN A 251 7.94 15.07 12.67
N PHE A 252 8.42 15.64 11.57
CA PHE A 252 9.24 16.84 11.58
C PHE A 252 8.52 18.05 12.18
N VAL A 253 7.27 18.27 11.79
CA VAL A 253 6.47 19.39 12.30
C VAL A 253 6.07 19.17 13.75
N ILE A 254 5.60 17.97 14.09
CA ILE A 254 5.15 17.62 15.43
C ILE A 254 6.30 17.67 16.44
N LEU A 255 7.50 17.20 16.05
CA LEU A 255 8.68 17.26 16.91
C LEU A 255 8.99 18.70 17.35
N LYS A 256 8.81 19.67 16.45
CA LYS A 256 9.00 21.09 16.75
C LYS A 256 7.91 21.69 17.66
N LEU A 257 6.66 21.21 17.54
CA LEU A 257 5.51 21.77 18.27
C LEU A 257 5.30 21.14 19.64
N ALA A 258 5.45 19.82 19.74
CA ALA A 258 5.07 19.03 20.92
C ALA A 258 6.16 18.04 21.38
N GLY A 259 7.35 18.10 20.78
CA GLY A 259 8.47 17.23 21.14
C GLY A 259 8.19 15.75 20.93
N ASN A 260 8.93 14.90 21.65
CA ASN A 260 8.84 13.45 21.54
C ASN A 260 7.46 12.88 21.89
N VAL A 261 6.76 13.49 22.84
CA VAL A 261 5.40 13.06 23.24
C VAL A 261 4.41 13.24 22.09
N GLY A 262 4.52 14.36 21.35
CA GLY A 262 3.71 14.59 20.15
C GLY A 262 4.00 13.56 19.06
N VAL A 263 5.27 13.24 18.81
CA VAL A 263 5.68 12.21 17.84
C VAL A 263 5.14 10.83 18.24
N ALA A 264 5.20 10.48 19.51
CA ALA A 264 4.61 9.24 20.03
C ALA A 264 3.08 9.21 19.83
N ALA A 265 2.39 10.33 20.06
CA ALA A 265 0.96 10.46 19.81
C ALA A 265 0.63 10.29 18.31
N TYR A 266 1.45 10.84 17.41
CA TYR A 266 1.29 10.62 15.97
C TYR A 266 1.55 9.16 15.58
N GLY A 267 2.48 8.48 16.23
CA GLY A 267 2.71 7.04 16.03
C GLY A 267 1.43 6.21 16.24
N VAL A 268 0.62 6.54 17.26
CA VAL A 268 -0.69 5.89 17.47
C VAL A 268 -1.63 6.17 16.30
N VAL A 269 -1.74 7.42 15.86
CA VAL A 269 -2.58 7.81 14.71
C VAL A 269 -2.11 7.12 13.43
N ALA A 270 -0.80 7.06 13.18
CA ALA A 270 -0.21 6.43 12.01
C ALA A 270 -0.50 4.92 11.95
N ASN A 271 -0.40 4.20 13.06
CA ASN A 271 -0.74 2.78 13.13
C ASN A 271 -2.21 2.51 12.78
N ILE A 272 -3.13 3.33 13.26
CA ILE A 272 -4.55 3.24 12.90
C ILE A 272 -4.74 3.60 11.42
N ALA A 273 -3.99 4.58 10.89
CA ALA A 273 -4.06 5.01 9.50
C ALA A 273 -3.63 3.89 8.52
N ILE A 274 -2.65 3.05 8.88
CA ILE A 274 -2.25 1.87 8.07
C ILE A 274 -3.47 0.97 7.82
N VAL A 275 -4.23 0.64 8.86
CA VAL A 275 -5.40 -0.24 8.74
C VAL A 275 -6.52 0.41 7.95
N THR A 276 -6.83 1.69 8.22
CA THR A 276 -7.90 2.40 7.51
C THR A 276 -7.59 2.58 6.03
N THR A 277 -6.35 2.92 5.69
CA THR A 277 -5.90 3.05 4.29
C THR A 277 -5.93 1.69 3.57
N ALA A 278 -5.54 0.61 4.25
CA ALA A 278 -5.60 -0.74 3.70
C ALA A 278 -7.03 -1.14 3.30
N VAL A 279 -8.04 -0.78 4.08
CA VAL A 279 -9.46 -1.01 3.72
C VAL A 279 -9.83 -0.31 2.41
N PHE A 280 -9.46 0.96 2.24
CA PHE A 280 -9.74 1.70 0.99
C PHE A 280 -8.94 1.18 -0.21
N ASN A 281 -7.68 0.78 0.00
CA ASN A 281 -6.89 0.09 -1.03
C ASN A 281 -7.57 -1.23 -1.43
N GLY A 282 -8.17 -1.96 -0.49
CA GLY A 282 -8.95 -3.16 -0.77
C GLY A 282 -10.17 -2.86 -1.66
N VAL A 283 -10.90 -1.75 -1.42
CA VAL A 283 -12.00 -1.31 -2.28
C VAL A 283 -11.50 -0.95 -3.67
N ALA A 284 -10.42 -0.17 -3.79
CA ALA A 284 -9.85 0.24 -5.06
C ALA A 284 -9.37 -0.97 -5.87
N GLN A 285 -8.52 -1.81 -5.30
CA GLN A 285 -7.96 -3.00 -5.94
C GLN A 285 -9.03 -4.04 -6.30
N GLY A 286 -10.09 -4.17 -5.49
CA GLY A 286 -11.20 -5.07 -5.77
C GLY A 286 -12.10 -4.57 -6.91
N SER A 287 -12.28 -3.27 -7.05
CA SER A 287 -13.09 -2.67 -8.13
C SER A 287 -12.35 -2.55 -9.46
N GLN A 288 -11.02 -2.37 -9.46
CA GLN A 288 -10.19 -2.19 -10.65
C GLN A 288 -10.42 -3.23 -11.76
N PRO A 289 -10.37 -4.56 -11.50
CA PRO A 289 -10.54 -5.57 -12.55
C PRO A 289 -11.91 -5.50 -13.23
N LEU A 290 -12.95 -5.17 -12.45
CA LEU A 290 -14.32 -5.05 -12.94
C LEU A 290 -14.49 -3.81 -13.82
N ILE A 291 -13.94 -2.67 -13.38
CA ILE A 291 -13.96 -1.41 -14.13
C ILE A 291 -13.16 -1.56 -15.43
N SER A 292 -11.95 -2.13 -15.38
CA SER A 292 -11.11 -2.39 -16.58
C SER A 292 -11.80 -3.30 -17.57
N SER A 293 -12.49 -4.33 -17.08
CA SER A 293 -13.27 -5.25 -17.91
C SER A 293 -14.46 -4.56 -18.60
N CYS A 294 -15.22 -3.73 -17.88
CA CYS A 294 -16.30 -2.94 -18.48
C CYS A 294 -15.76 -1.92 -19.49
N PHE A 295 -14.66 -1.24 -19.15
CA PHE A 295 -14.01 -0.29 -20.05
C PHE A 295 -13.52 -0.94 -21.34
N GLY A 296 -12.83 -2.08 -21.23
CA GLY A 296 -12.36 -2.84 -22.40
C GLY A 296 -13.47 -3.29 -23.35
N ARG A 297 -14.69 -3.52 -22.82
CA ARG A 297 -15.91 -3.85 -23.60
C ARG A 297 -16.65 -2.64 -24.14
N GLY A 298 -16.26 -1.43 -23.78
CA GLY A 298 -16.99 -0.21 -24.13
C GLY A 298 -18.30 -0.02 -23.33
N ASP A 299 -18.52 -0.76 -22.25
CA ASP A 299 -19.72 -0.67 -21.38
C ASP A 299 -19.61 0.53 -20.43
N LYS A 300 -20.00 1.71 -20.92
CA LYS A 300 -19.96 2.96 -20.16
C LYS A 300 -20.88 2.94 -18.95
N ASP A 301 -22.06 2.34 -19.07
CA ASP A 301 -23.03 2.26 -17.98
C ASP A 301 -22.54 1.35 -16.86
N GLY A 302 -21.95 0.19 -17.21
CA GLY A 302 -21.29 -0.70 -16.27
C GLY A 302 -20.12 -0.04 -15.55
N CYS A 303 -19.26 0.69 -16.25
CA CYS A 303 -18.18 1.47 -15.65
C CYS A 303 -18.71 2.50 -14.65
N THR A 304 -19.73 3.25 -15.02
CA THR A 304 -20.34 4.29 -14.15
C THR A 304 -20.98 3.67 -12.91
N GLN A 305 -21.68 2.55 -13.08
CA GLN A 305 -22.27 1.79 -11.98
C GLN A 305 -21.19 1.33 -10.99
N LEU A 306 -20.12 0.70 -11.48
CA LEU A 306 -19.04 0.18 -10.63
C LEU A 306 -18.28 1.29 -9.91
N LYS A 307 -17.99 2.40 -10.59
CA LYS A 307 -17.37 3.59 -9.96
C LYS A 307 -18.26 4.14 -8.83
N ARG A 308 -19.57 4.30 -9.09
CA ARG A 308 -20.53 4.76 -8.07
C ARG A 308 -20.58 3.80 -6.87
N MET A 309 -20.60 2.50 -7.12
CA MET A 309 -20.54 1.51 -6.03
C MET A 309 -19.26 1.60 -5.22
N GLY A 310 -18.10 1.79 -5.87
CA GLY A 310 -16.81 2.00 -5.21
C GLY A 310 -16.82 3.21 -4.28
N TYR A 311 -17.26 4.37 -4.79
CA TYR A 311 -17.36 5.60 -3.99
C TYR A 311 -18.35 5.47 -2.82
N THR A 312 -19.53 4.88 -3.07
CA THR A 312 -20.52 4.65 -2.01
C THR A 312 -19.97 3.72 -0.94
N THR A 313 -19.30 2.63 -1.33
CA THR A 313 -18.71 1.68 -0.38
C THR A 313 -17.60 2.36 0.43
N ALA A 314 -16.71 3.14 -0.21
CA ALA A 314 -15.67 3.88 0.48
C ALA A 314 -16.24 4.87 1.50
N PHE A 315 -17.29 5.62 1.13
CA PHE A 315 -17.95 6.57 2.03
C PHE A 315 -18.63 5.87 3.22
N VAL A 316 -19.34 4.78 2.98
CA VAL A 316 -20.00 4.01 4.06
C VAL A 316 -18.96 3.41 5.02
N LEU A 317 -17.90 2.82 4.48
CA LEU A 317 -16.81 2.29 5.31
C LEU A 317 -16.10 3.40 6.09
N ALA A 318 -15.88 4.57 5.48
CA ALA A 318 -15.33 5.74 6.18
C ALA A 318 -16.24 6.17 7.34
N ALA A 319 -17.57 6.23 7.12
CA ALA A 319 -18.52 6.59 8.17
C ALA A 319 -18.51 5.59 9.32
N VAL A 320 -18.51 4.29 9.03
CA VAL A 320 -18.45 3.24 10.06
C VAL A 320 -17.12 3.32 10.84
N MET A 321 -15.98 3.36 10.13
CA MET A 321 -14.66 3.43 10.77
C MET A 321 -14.49 4.71 11.59
N TYR A 322 -14.90 5.86 11.05
CA TYR A 322 -14.82 7.12 11.79
C TYR A 322 -15.68 7.10 13.05
N SER A 323 -16.90 6.58 12.97
CA SER A 323 -17.79 6.47 14.13
C SER A 323 -17.16 5.60 15.23
N ILE A 324 -16.58 4.46 14.86
CA ILE A 324 -15.86 3.59 15.81
C ILE A 324 -14.66 4.31 16.41
N LEU A 325 -13.83 4.93 15.58
CA LEU A 325 -12.64 5.65 16.04
C LEU A 325 -12.99 6.86 16.93
N PHE A 326 -14.05 7.58 16.60
CA PHE A 326 -14.49 8.75 17.37
C PHE A 326 -15.03 8.36 18.76
N ILE A 327 -15.88 7.31 18.82
CA ILE A 327 -16.51 6.84 20.06
C ILE A 327 -15.46 6.19 20.98
N PHE A 328 -14.57 5.37 20.41
CA PHE A 328 -13.60 4.57 21.16
C PHE A 328 -12.18 5.14 21.11
N ALA A 329 -12.01 6.44 20.77
CA ALA A 329 -10.70 7.08 20.66
C ALA A 329 -9.81 6.86 21.89
N GLY A 330 -10.36 7.05 23.08
CA GLY A 330 -9.63 6.86 24.34
C GLY A 330 -9.17 5.41 24.57
N GLN A 331 -10.00 4.43 24.20
CA GLN A 331 -9.67 3.01 24.32
C GLN A 331 -8.56 2.60 23.34
N PHE A 332 -8.64 3.08 22.08
CA PHE A 332 -7.57 2.84 21.11
C PHE A 332 -6.24 3.42 21.58
N VAL A 333 -6.25 4.67 22.08
CA VAL A 333 -5.05 5.32 22.62
C VAL A 333 -4.51 4.58 23.84
N ALA A 334 -5.37 4.09 24.74
CA ALA A 334 -4.96 3.36 25.95
C ALA A 334 -4.15 2.09 25.63
N VAL A 335 -4.42 1.41 24.50
CA VAL A 335 -3.67 0.23 24.05
C VAL A 335 -2.19 0.57 23.81
N PHE A 336 -1.90 1.78 23.32
CA PHE A 336 -0.55 2.23 22.98
C PHE A 336 0.12 3.07 24.08
N ASN A 337 -0.62 3.47 25.12
CA ASN A 337 -0.14 4.31 26.21
C ASN A 337 0.12 3.46 27.49
N SER A 338 1.05 2.52 27.39
CA SER A 338 1.39 1.63 28.51
C SER A 338 2.01 2.35 29.72
N GLU A 339 2.64 3.50 29.48
CA GLU A 339 3.27 4.34 30.52
C GLU A 339 2.27 5.28 31.22
N GLY A 340 1.03 5.35 30.77
CA GLY A 340 -0.02 6.19 31.34
C GLY A 340 0.23 7.70 31.19
N SER A 341 0.99 8.14 30.19
CA SER A 341 1.26 9.55 29.93
C SER A 341 -0.01 10.32 29.60
N GLU A 342 -0.38 11.29 30.43
CA GLU A 342 -1.56 12.14 30.25
C GLU A 342 -1.45 13.01 28.99
N MET A 343 -0.27 13.56 28.71
CA MET A 343 -0.02 14.38 27.52
C MET A 343 -0.13 13.56 26.22
N LEU A 344 0.39 12.32 26.20
CA LEU A 344 0.22 11.42 25.07
C LEU A 344 -1.26 11.10 24.86
N ARG A 345 -1.99 10.81 25.94
CA ARG A 345 -3.43 10.55 25.89
C ARG A 345 -4.21 11.72 25.29
N LEU A 346 -3.92 12.94 25.69
CA LEU A 346 -4.58 14.15 25.17
C LEU A 346 -4.29 14.33 23.67
N TYR A 347 -3.02 14.39 23.28
CA TYR A 347 -2.64 14.59 21.88
C TYR A 347 -3.13 13.47 20.96
N ALA A 348 -2.98 12.21 21.36
CA ALA A 348 -3.39 11.09 20.53
C ALA A 348 -4.91 10.99 20.41
N THR A 349 -5.68 11.29 21.48
CA THR A 349 -7.15 11.27 21.42
C THR A 349 -7.69 12.39 20.53
N GLU A 350 -7.12 13.59 20.61
CA GLU A 350 -7.43 14.69 19.70
C GLU A 350 -7.05 14.31 18.27
N GLY A 351 -5.85 13.77 18.08
CA GLY A 351 -5.35 13.31 16.78
C GLY A 351 -6.28 12.27 16.13
N VAL A 352 -6.71 11.25 16.87
CA VAL A 352 -7.66 10.25 16.34
C VAL A 352 -8.96 10.90 15.90
N LYS A 353 -9.50 11.85 16.67
CA LYS A 353 -10.78 12.50 16.32
C LYS A 353 -10.69 13.42 15.10
N LEU A 354 -9.61 14.18 14.98
CA LEU A 354 -9.47 15.22 13.95
C LEU A 354 -8.83 14.69 12.65
N TYR A 355 -7.77 13.90 12.74
CA TYR A 355 -7.08 13.35 11.59
C TYR A 355 -8.01 12.47 10.75
N PHE A 356 -8.79 11.62 11.41
CA PHE A 356 -9.67 10.66 10.71
C PHE A 356 -10.94 11.28 10.10
N ILE A 357 -11.19 12.59 10.26
CA ILE A 357 -12.15 13.31 9.41
C ILE A 357 -11.72 13.18 7.93
N GLY A 358 -10.42 13.17 7.67
CA GLY A 358 -9.85 13.03 6.32
C GLY A 358 -10.19 11.74 5.61
N ILE A 359 -10.55 10.65 6.31
CA ILE A 359 -10.81 9.35 5.67
C ILE A 359 -12.05 9.36 4.77
N PHE A 360 -13.00 10.25 4.98
CA PHE A 360 -14.16 10.41 4.11
C PHE A 360 -13.71 10.82 2.69
N PHE A 361 -12.73 11.69 2.61
CA PHE A 361 -12.16 12.16 1.36
C PHE A 361 -11.11 11.18 0.81
N ALA A 362 -10.24 10.67 1.69
CA ALA A 362 -9.17 9.74 1.32
C ALA A 362 -9.72 8.46 0.65
N GLY A 363 -10.80 7.88 1.18
CA GLY A 363 -11.45 6.71 0.58
C GLY A 363 -11.93 6.99 -0.84
N ILE A 364 -12.55 8.14 -1.06
CA ILE A 364 -13.03 8.58 -2.39
C ILE A 364 -11.84 8.79 -3.33
N ASN A 365 -10.76 9.43 -2.87
CA ASN A 365 -9.57 9.73 -3.67
C ASN A 365 -8.81 8.46 -4.07
N ILE A 366 -8.64 7.50 -3.15
CA ILE A 366 -7.98 6.21 -3.41
C ILE A 366 -8.77 5.41 -4.46
N VAL A 367 -10.07 5.29 -4.28
CA VAL A 367 -10.95 4.58 -5.22
C VAL A 367 -11.00 5.31 -6.56
N GLY A 368 -11.05 6.64 -6.57
CA GLY A 368 -11.04 7.47 -7.76
C GLY A 368 -9.76 7.34 -8.57
N GLY A 369 -8.60 7.40 -7.93
CA GLY A 369 -7.29 7.17 -8.57
C GLY A 369 -7.21 5.79 -9.22
N GLY A 370 -7.66 4.74 -8.51
CA GLY A 370 -7.77 3.39 -9.05
C GLY A 370 -8.73 3.29 -10.24
N ALA A 371 -9.87 3.98 -10.18
CA ALA A 371 -10.85 4.00 -11.26
C ALA A 371 -10.34 4.74 -12.52
N PHE A 372 -9.58 5.83 -12.38
CA PHE A 372 -8.92 6.50 -13.50
C PHE A 372 -7.87 5.59 -14.14
N SER A 373 -7.03 4.93 -13.36
CA SER A 373 -6.08 3.92 -13.88
C SER A 373 -6.81 2.81 -14.65
N ALA A 374 -7.90 2.29 -14.10
CA ALA A 374 -8.70 1.21 -14.70
C ALA A 374 -9.42 1.62 -16.00
N THR A 375 -9.56 2.91 -16.28
CA THR A 375 -10.15 3.45 -17.52
C THR A 375 -9.11 4.12 -18.44
N GLU A 376 -7.84 3.74 -18.32
CA GLU A 376 -6.71 4.25 -19.13
C GLU A 376 -6.47 5.77 -19.01
N ASP A 377 -7.05 6.44 -17.99
CA ASP A 377 -6.85 7.88 -17.75
C ASP A 377 -5.67 8.10 -16.79
N ALA A 378 -4.47 7.74 -17.25
CA ALA A 378 -3.24 7.78 -16.46
C ALA A 378 -2.92 9.19 -15.94
N PHE A 379 -3.21 10.23 -16.72
CA PHE A 379 -2.95 11.61 -16.33
C PHE A 379 -3.79 12.01 -15.11
N LYS A 380 -5.11 11.75 -15.14
CA LYS A 380 -5.97 12.05 -13.99
C LYS A 380 -5.59 11.24 -12.76
N ALA A 381 -5.27 9.95 -12.94
CA ALA A 381 -4.79 9.10 -11.85
C ALA A 381 -3.51 9.66 -11.20
N ALA A 382 -2.53 10.09 -12.02
CA ALA A 382 -1.28 10.68 -11.56
C ALA A 382 -1.51 12.00 -10.83
N VAL A 383 -2.32 12.91 -11.39
CA VAL A 383 -2.61 14.22 -10.77
C VAL A 383 -3.26 14.05 -9.40
N VAL A 384 -4.29 13.20 -9.27
CA VAL A 384 -4.94 12.93 -7.99
C VAL A 384 -3.96 12.35 -6.98
N SER A 385 -3.15 11.37 -7.38
CA SER A 385 -2.21 10.71 -6.47
C SER A 385 -1.08 11.63 -6.02
N VAL A 386 -0.49 12.41 -6.93
CA VAL A 386 0.58 13.37 -6.60
C VAL A 386 0.04 14.52 -5.74
N ALA A 387 -1.15 15.03 -6.08
CA ALA A 387 -1.78 16.10 -5.30
C ALA A 387 -1.97 15.67 -3.84
N ARG A 388 -2.59 14.50 -3.60
CA ARG A 388 -2.86 14.01 -2.25
C ARG A 388 -1.60 13.55 -1.50
N GLY A 389 -0.69 12.86 -2.19
CA GLY A 389 0.46 12.20 -1.56
C GLY A 389 1.65 13.11 -1.27
N PHE A 390 1.79 14.20 -2.03
CA PHE A 390 2.95 15.09 -1.91
C PHE A 390 2.55 16.55 -1.78
N VAL A 391 1.91 17.14 -2.79
CA VAL A 391 1.79 18.59 -2.89
C VAL A 391 0.87 19.16 -1.82
N LEU A 392 -0.36 18.65 -1.75
CA LEU A 392 -1.37 19.22 -0.85
C LEU A 392 -1.12 18.83 0.61
N ILE A 393 -0.68 17.61 0.87
CA ILE A 393 -0.44 17.18 2.26
C ILE A 393 0.75 17.91 2.88
N LEU A 394 1.86 18.07 2.13
CA LEU A 394 3.01 18.85 2.61
C LEU A 394 2.62 20.30 2.82
N GLY A 395 1.95 20.93 1.83
CA GLY A 395 1.45 22.29 1.97
C GLY A 395 0.52 22.45 3.18
N ALA A 396 -0.46 21.56 3.32
CA ALA A 396 -1.42 21.61 4.41
C ALA A 396 -0.76 21.45 5.80
N VAL A 397 0.17 20.48 5.94
CA VAL A 397 0.85 20.27 7.22
C VAL A 397 1.62 21.53 7.66
N PHE A 398 2.39 22.16 6.77
CA PHE A 398 3.14 23.36 7.12
C PHE A 398 2.25 24.58 7.34
N VAL A 399 1.25 24.80 6.50
CA VAL A 399 0.35 25.96 6.61
C VAL A 399 -0.56 25.83 7.85
N MET A 400 -1.25 24.70 8.00
CA MET A 400 -2.20 24.52 9.10
C MET A 400 -1.49 24.50 10.45
N SER A 401 -0.29 23.92 10.54
CA SER A 401 0.49 23.93 11.78
C SER A 401 0.95 25.32 12.18
N ALA A 402 1.27 26.18 11.22
CA ALA A 402 1.68 27.56 11.49
C ALA A 402 0.53 28.42 12.06
N PHE A 403 -0.73 28.17 11.64
CA PHE A 403 -1.88 28.94 12.10
C PHE A 403 -2.57 28.34 13.33
N PHE A 404 -2.60 27.02 13.46
CA PHE A 404 -3.41 26.31 14.47
C PHE A 404 -2.61 25.35 15.35
N GLY A 405 -1.27 25.34 15.27
CA GLY A 405 -0.40 24.46 16.07
C GLY A 405 -0.74 22.98 15.88
N MET A 406 -0.79 22.21 16.98
CA MET A 406 -1.06 20.77 16.94
C MET A 406 -2.44 20.41 16.35
N THR A 407 -3.47 21.16 16.66
CA THR A 407 -4.81 20.99 16.08
C THR A 407 -4.77 21.17 14.56
N GLY A 408 -3.97 22.12 14.06
CA GLY A 408 -3.72 22.33 12.63
C GLY A 408 -3.02 21.13 11.98
N VAL A 409 -2.05 20.51 12.65
CA VAL A 409 -1.40 19.30 12.17
C VAL A 409 -2.42 18.17 11.97
N TRP A 410 -3.30 17.95 12.95
CA TRP A 410 -4.32 16.90 12.84
C TRP A 410 -5.33 17.15 11.71
N LEU A 411 -5.71 18.40 11.49
CA LEU A 411 -6.63 18.78 10.41
C LEU A 411 -5.98 18.81 9.02
N ALA A 412 -4.66 18.87 8.93
CA ALA A 412 -3.93 18.97 7.65
C ALA A 412 -4.28 17.83 6.70
N TYR A 413 -4.44 16.61 7.22
CA TYR A 413 -4.83 15.46 6.40
C TYR A 413 -6.23 15.63 5.80
N ALA A 414 -7.20 16.07 6.60
CA ALA A 414 -8.57 16.31 6.13
C ALA A 414 -8.63 17.42 5.09
N VAL A 415 -7.88 18.49 5.26
CA VAL A 415 -7.79 19.61 4.31
C VAL A 415 -7.16 19.17 2.98
N ALA A 416 -6.03 18.46 3.03
CA ALA A 416 -5.34 17.98 1.83
C ALA A 416 -6.21 17.00 1.02
N GLU A 417 -6.82 16.03 1.69
CA GLU A 417 -7.70 15.06 1.05
C GLU A 417 -8.99 15.72 0.52
N GLY A 418 -9.55 16.69 1.24
CA GLY A 418 -10.73 17.45 0.81
C GLY A 418 -10.47 18.25 -0.46
N ILE A 419 -9.34 18.98 -0.53
CA ILE A 419 -8.95 19.73 -1.74
C ILE A 419 -8.71 18.74 -2.91
N THR A 420 -8.06 17.61 -2.64
CA THR A 420 -7.85 16.56 -3.66
C THR A 420 -9.18 16.04 -4.20
N THR A 421 -10.17 15.79 -3.33
CA THR A 421 -11.50 15.34 -3.75
C THR A 421 -12.16 16.38 -4.67
N PHE A 422 -12.03 17.66 -4.35
CA PHE A 422 -12.55 18.75 -5.20
C PHE A 422 -11.88 18.74 -6.58
N ILE A 423 -10.54 18.64 -6.63
CA ILE A 423 -9.78 18.53 -7.90
C ILE A 423 -10.27 17.32 -8.70
N MET A 424 -10.41 16.16 -8.06
CA MET A 424 -10.85 14.92 -8.70
C MET A 424 -12.25 15.07 -9.30
N LEU A 425 -13.20 15.69 -8.58
CA LEU A 425 -14.57 15.92 -9.06
C LEU A 425 -14.58 16.86 -10.27
N VAL A 426 -13.81 17.94 -10.24
CA VAL A 426 -13.67 18.86 -11.39
C VAL A 426 -13.12 18.13 -12.62
N MET A 427 -12.12 17.26 -12.43
CA MET A 427 -11.55 16.45 -13.53
C MET A 427 -12.51 15.39 -14.05
N ALA A 428 -13.40 14.86 -13.20
CA ALA A 428 -14.41 13.88 -13.60
C ALA A 428 -15.57 14.51 -14.41
N MET A 429 -15.89 15.78 -14.16
CA MET A 429 -16.95 16.51 -14.88
C MET A 429 -16.55 17.00 -16.28
N ARG A 430 -15.25 17.03 -16.60
CA ARG A 430 -14.73 17.49 -17.90
C ARG A 430 -14.63 16.38 -18.95
N VAL A 431 -15.50 15.37 -18.88
CA VAL A 431 -15.58 14.27 -19.87
C VAL A 431 -16.87 14.39 -20.69
#